data_69e395c869208500fe6825f7c7e4974c
#
_entry.id   69e395c869208500fe6825f7c7e4974c
#
_cell.length_a   1.000
_cell.length_b   1.000
_cell.length_c   1.000
_cell.angle_alpha   90.00
_cell.angle_beta   90.00
_cell.angle_gamma   90.00
#
_symmetry.space_group_name_H-M   'P 1'
#
loop_
_entity.id
_entity.type
_entity.pdbx_description
1 polymer ?
#
loop_
_entity_poly.entity_id
_entity_poly.type
_entity_poly.pdbx_seq_one_letter_code
_entity_poly.pdbx_strand_id
1 'polypeptide(L)'
;MREASEEAARECRRFRAEHRFGLVYVFGMTRALRLAGVEIPRIDLSAHPRLSEQRMQLVVRNKNLEPRVRAQDANHMLAVYVWDAPMDFACLGDDLIFTSPICTWAMLARFLSLEELIVLGDSILRRNTVHRQYSQADFKNYLIALRAVKGRRAPRGIVKCERALTLMRPGTDSSRETKLRLCIVQHGLPMPMINHRIRAINGNVYYLDLAYPDAKIAIEYDGMFHSGQWLHDSDRRNAIEASGWVFIQVTKTSLSDHSHRLMLVRRIAHELEMRTGIHYFVDAQTPLAELVKRR
;
A
#
# COMPACT_ATOMS: atom_id res chain seq x y z
N MET A 1 -9.02 -1.71 -10.52
CA MET A 1 -9.03 -2.58 -9.32
C MET A 1 -10.27 -3.49 -9.26
N ARG A 2 -11.48 -2.98 -9.52
CA ARG A 2 -12.70 -3.80 -9.52
C ARG A 2 -12.66 -4.92 -10.55
N GLU A 3 -12.30 -4.62 -11.79
CA GLU A 3 -12.16 -5.59 -12.88
C GLU A 3 -11.13 -6.68 -12.53
N ALA A 4 -9.97 -6.30 -11.98
CA ALA A 4 -8.94 -7.25 -11.55
C ALA A 4 -9.40 -8.15 -10.40
N SER A 5 -10.25 -7.65 -9.49
CA SER A 5 -10.86 -8.45 -8.42
C SER A 5 -11.85 -9.46 -8.98
N GLU A 6 -12.68 -9.06 -9.94
CA GLU A 6 -13.64 -9.94 -10.61
C GLU A 6 -12.95 -11.04 -11.43
N GLU A 7 -11.84 -10.71 -12.10
CA GLU A 7 -11.01 -11.68 -12.82
C GLU A 7 -10.41 -12.71 -11.85
N ALA A 8 -9.78 -12.25 -10.77
CA ALA A 8 -9.23 -13.13 -9.73
C ALA A 8 -10.31 -14.04 -9.13
N ALA A 9 -11.52 -13.52 -8.95
CA ALA A 9 -12.65 -14.32 -8.45
C ALA A 9 -13.04 -15.43 -9.45
N ARG A 10 -13.10 -15.13 -10.75
CA ARG A 10 -13.38 -16.13 -11.80
C ARG A 10 -12.32 -17.24 -11.80
N GLU A 11 -11.04 -16.87 -11.72
CA GLU A 11 -9.94 -17.85 -11.65
C GLU A 11 -10.02 -18.73 -10.40
N CYS A 12 -10.28 -18.14 -9.24
CA CYS A 12 -10.42 -18.89 -7.98
C CYS A 12 -11.62 -19.85 -8.01
N ARG A 13 -12.74 -19.46 -8.61
CA ARG A 13 -13.91 -20.34 -8.79
C ARG A 13 -13.60 -21.50 -9.73
N ARG A 14 -12.93 -21.25 -10.85
CA ARG A 14 -12.48 -22.30 -11.77
C ARG A 14 -11.56 -23.27 -11.05
N PHE A 15 -10.57 -22.77 -10.34
CA PHE A 15 -9.65 -23.58 -9.55
C PHE A 15 -10.40 -24.47 -8.57
N ARG A 16 -11.39 -23.96 -7.84
CA ARG A 16 -12.22 -24.76 -6.91
C ARG A 16 -13.02 -25.85 -7.60
N ALA A 17 -13.53 -25.59 -8.79
CA ALA A 17 -14.30 -26.56 -9.55
C ALA A 17 -13.42 -27.73 -10.04
N GLU A 18 -12.17 -27.43 -10.43
CA GLU A 18 -11.21 -28.40 -10.96
C GLU A 18 -10.50 -29.21 -9.85
N HIS A 19 -10.33 -28.63 -8.66
CA HIS A 19 -9.57 -29.21 -7.57
C HIS A 19 -10.46 -29.44 -6.35
N ARG A 20 -10.98 -30.63 -6.22
CA ARG A 20 -11.77 -31.08 -5.05
C ARG A 20 -10.83 -31.61 -3.95
N PHE A 21 -10.07 -30.73 -3.33
CA PHE A 21 -9.39 -31.09 -2.09
C PHE A 21 -10.47 -31.33 -1.03
N GLY A 22 -10.49 -32.42 -0.35
CA GLY A 22 -11.39 -32.66 0.81
C GLY A 22 -11.12 -31.70 1.99
N LEU A 23 -10.43 -30.59 1.75
CA LEU A 23 -9.98 -29.57 2.69
C LEU A 23 -10.60 -28.22 2.31
N VAL A 24 -11.02 -27.48 3.33
CA VAL A 24 -11.32 -26.05 3.15
C VAL A 24 -10.01 -25.34 2.87
N TYR A 25 -9.79 -24.86 1.66
CA TYR A 25 -8.67 -24.02 1.38
C TYR A 25 -9.03 -22.55 1.46
N VAL A 26 -8.05 -21.77 1.91
CA VAL A 26 -8.12 -20.32 2.01
C VAL A 26 -7.16 -19.75 0.98
N PHE A 27 -7.68 -18.91 0.09
CA PHE A 27 -6.83 -18.14 -0.80
C PHE A 27 -6.05 -17.11 0.02
N GLY A 28 -4.78 -16.88 -0.32
CA GLY A 28 -3.93 -15.98 0.45
C GLY A 28 -2.93 -15.20 -0.39
N MET A 29 -2.05 -14.47 0.27
CA MET A 29 -0.94 -13.72 -0.32
C MET A 29 -1.42 -12.73 -1.40
N THR A 30 -0.75 -12.65 -2.56
CA THR A 30 -1.13 -11.70 -3.62
C THR A 30 -2.50 -12.03 -4.21
N ARG A 31 -2.92 -13.31 -4.20
CA ARG A 31 -4.26 -13.73 -4.63
C ARG A 31 -5.35 -13.13 -3.73
N ALA A 32 -5.16 -13.14 -2.42
CA ALA A 32 -6.10 -12.52 -1.49
C ALA A 32 -6.18 -11.00 -1.68
N LEU A 33 -5.07 -10.33 -1.96
CA LEU A 33 -5.07 -8.89 -2.27
C LEU A 33 -5.87 -8.59 -3.54
N ARG A 34 -5.71 -9.40 -4.60
CA ARG A 34 -6.52 -9.29 -5.83
C ARG A 34 -8.01 -9.45 -5.54
N LEU A 35 -8.39 -10.52 -4.82
CA LEU A 35 -9.78 -10.74 -4.43
C LEU A 35 -10.36 -9.56 -3.64
N ALA A 36 -9.56 -8.96 -2.77
CA ALA A 36 -9.94 -7.79 -1.99
C ALA A 36 -9.92 -6.47 -2.78
N GLY A 37 -9.49 -6.46 -4.04
CA GLY A 37 -9.32 -5.23 -4.82
C GLY A 37 -8.25 -4.29 -4.27
N VAL A 38 -7.23 -4.85 -3.60
CA VAL A 38 -6.10 -4.11 -3.05
C VAL A 38 -4.94 -4.16 -4.04
N GLU A 39 -4.26 -3.02 -4.21
CA GLU A 39 -3.08 -2.92 -5.07
C GLU A 39 -1.95 -3.83 -4.53
N ILE A 40 -1.35 -4.62 -5.42
CA ILE A 40 -0.25 -5.51 -5.04
C ILE A 40 1.03 -4.67 -4.90
N PRO A 41 1.74 -4.78 -3.76
CA PRO A 41 3.00 -4.09 -3.55
C PRO A 41 4.08 -4.65 -4.48
N ARG A 42 5.17 -3.91 -4.69
CA ARG A 42 6.31 -4.41 -5.45
C ARG A 42 7.00 -5.53 -4.67
N ILE A 43 7.01 -6.72 -5.25
CA ILE A 43 7.64 -7.91 -4.67
C ILE A 43 8.86 -8.28 -5.53
N ASP A 44 9.96 -8.59 -4.86
CA ASP A 44 11.12 -9.19 -5.54
C ASP A 44 10.81 -10.67 -5.85
N LEU A 45 10.33 -10.92 -7.06
CA LEU A 45 9.98 -12.27 -7.52
C LEU A 45 11.22 -13.13 -7.79
N SER A 46 12.41 -12.55 -7.97
CA SER A 46 13.65 -13.32 -8.09
C SER A 46 14.01 -14.01 -6.78
N ALA A 47 13.83 -13.30 -5.66
CA ALA A 47 14.00 -13.85 -4.31
C ALA A 47 12.78 -14.67 -3.84
N HIS A 48 11.58 -14.37 -4.34
CA HIS A 48 10.31 -14.95 -3.88
C HIS A 48 9.40 -15.42 -5.03
N PRO A 49 9.84 -16.36 -5.89
CA PRO A 49 9.10 -16.76 -7.10
C PRO A 49 7.73 -17.39 -6.81
N ARG A 50 7.53 -17.91 -5.59
CA ARG A 50 6.23 -18.47 -5.17
C ARG A 50 5.13 -17.40 -4.97
N LEU A 51 5.51 -16.10 -4.88
CA LEU A 51 4.57 -14.99 -4.78
C LEU A 51 4.12 -14.46 -6.15
N SER A 52 4.58 -15.06 -7.25
CA SER A 52 4.09 -14.75 -8.59
C SER A 52 2.58 -14.97 -8.69
N GLU A 53 1.90 -14.04 -9.34
CA GLU A 53 0.45 -14.12 -9.59
C GLU A 53 0.06 -15.27 -10.53
N GLN A 54 1.02 -15.82 -11.26
CA GLN A 54 0.83 -17.01 -12.09
C GLN A 54 0.55 -18.27 -11.25
N ARG A 55 0.85 -18.23 -9.94
CA ARG A 55 0.59 -19.34 -9.03
C ARG A 55 -0.70 -19.13 -8.24
N MET A 56 -1.46 -20.22 -8.06
CA MET A 56 -2.58 -20.22 -7.13
C MET A 56 -2.04 -20.31 -5.70
N GLN A 57 -2.28 -19.29 -4.91
CA GLN A 57 -1.70 -19.14 -3.58
C GLN A 57 -2.72 -19.51 -2.50
N LEU A 58 -2.40 -20.56 -1.77
CA LEU A 58 -3.23 -21.11 -0.71
C LEU A 58 -2.54 -20.98 0.64
N VAL A 59 -3.32 -20.79 1.69
CA VAL A 59 -2.85 -20.71 3.07
C VAL A 59 -3.48 -21.84 3.89
N VAL A 60 -2.64 -22.52 4.66
CA VAL A 60 -3.04 -23.58 5.58
C VAL A 60 -2.57 -23.25 7.00
N ARG A 61 -3.35 -23.67 8.00
CA ARG A 61 -3.02 -23.44 9.43
C ARG A 61 -1.95 -24.37 9.99
N ASN A 62 -1.75 -25.51 9.35
CA ASN A 62 -0.90 -26.57 9.89
C ASN A 62 0.08 -27.05 8.83
N LYS A 63 1.34 -27.21 9.22
CA LYS A 63 2.39 -27.77 8.36
C LYS A 63 2.04 -29.16 7.80
N ASN A 64 1.29 -29.95 8.53
CA ASN A 64 0.87 -31.30 8.09
C ASN A 64 -0.13 -31.26 6.92
N LEU A 65 -0.77 -30.14 6.67
CA LEU A 65 -1.70 -29.96 5.54
C LEU A 65 -0.96 -29.57 4.24
N GLU A 66 0.21 -28.94 4.35
CA GLU A 66 0.99 -28.50 3.18
C GLU A 66 1.35 -29.65 2.22
N PRO A 67 1.92 -30.79 2.67
CA PRO A 67 2.23 -31.91 1.78
C PRO A 67 1.00 -32.50 1.09
N ARG A 68 -0.14 -32.55 1.79
CA ARG A 68 -1.39 -33.10 1.25
C ARG A 68 -1.94 -32.25 0.11
N VAL A 69 -1.83 -30.91 0.24
CA VAL A 69 -2.24 -29.97 -0.81
C VAL A 69 -1.26 -30.04 -1.98
N ARG A 70 0.05 -30.09 -1.71
CA ARG A 70 1.09 -30.18 -2.74
C ARG A 70 1.06 -31.47 -3.54
N ALA A 71 0.71 -32.59 -2.90
CA ALA A 71 0.62 -33.90 -3.59
C ALA A 71 -0.42 -33.91 -4.72
N GLN A 72 -1.36 -32.95 -4.71
CA GLN A 72 -2.40 -32.81 -5.73
C GLN A 72 -2.05 -31.75 -6.81
N ASP A 73 -0.87 -31.16 -6.73
CA ASP A 73 -0.38 -30.12 -7.64
C ASP A 73 0.46 -30.75 -8.77
N ALA A 74 -0.19 -31.50 -9.66
CA ALA A 74 0.48 -32.17 -10.78
C ALA A 74 1.23 -31.21 -11.71
N ASN A 75 0.79 -29.95 -11.80
CA ASN A 75 1.33 -28.94 -12.70
C ASN A 75 2.25 -27.91 -11.99
N HIS A 76 2.56 -28.11 -10.72
CA HIS A 76 3.36 -27.18 -9.92
C HIS A 76 2.86 -25.72 -9.91
N MET A 77 1.56 -25.52 -10.10
CA MET A 77 0.90 -24.21 -10.14
C MET A 77 0.50 -23.70 -8.77
N LEU A 78 0.63 -24.50 -7.71
CA LEU A 78 0.26 -24.11 -6.36
C LEU A 78 1.45 -23.52 -5.59
N ALA A 79 1.17 -22.51 -4.81
CA ALA A 79 2.05 -21.99 -3.77
C ALA A 79 1.34 -22.06 -2.42
N VAL A 80 1.67 -23.06 -1.63
CA VAL A 80 1.06 -23.28 -0.32
C VAL A 80 1.90 -22.61 0.75
N TYR A 81 1.27 -21.79 1.59
CA TYR A 81 1.87 -21.10 2.72
C TYR A 81 1.27 -21.61 4.03
N VAL A 82 2.12 -21.77 5.04
CA VAL A 82 1.69 -22.10 6.38
C VAL A 82 1.59 -20.83 7.21
N TRP A 83 0.44 -20.62 7.84
CA TRP A 83 0.22 -19.57 8.82
C TRP A 83 -0.44 -20.16 10.07
N ASP A 84 0.38 -20.35 11.09
CA ASP A 84 -0.03 -20.98 12.36
C ASP A 84 -0.42 -19.95 13.44
N ALA A 85 -0.42 -18.67 13.09
CA ALA A 85 -0.91 -17.57 13.93
C ALA A 85 -2.44 -17.34 13.74
N PRO A 86 -3.07 -16.50 14.55
CA PRO A 86 -4.46 -16.09 14.35
C PRO A 86 -4.71 -15.65 12.92
N MET A 87 -5.72 -16.25 12.28
CA MET A 87 -6.09 -15.98 10.89
C MET A 87 -7.39 -15.19 10.88
N ASP A 88 -7.38 -14.08 10.17
CA ASP A 88 -8.58 -13.31 9.87
C ASP A 88 -8.95 -13.49 8.40
N PHE A 89 -10.27 -13.57 8.13
CA PHE A 89 -10.80 -13.93 6.83
C PHE A 89 -11.69 -12.86 6.25
N ALA A 90 -11.74 -12.82 4.93
CA ALA A 90 -12.74 -12.11 4.15
C ALA A 90 -13.42 -13.08 3.18
N CYS A 91 -14.62 -12.73 2.76
CA CYS A 91 -15.40 -13.51 1.80
C CYS A 91 -15.78 -12.66 0.59
N LEU A 92 -15.85 -13.28 -0.57
CA LEU A 92 -16.42 -12.69 -1.78
C LEU A 92 -17.55 -13.60 -2.26
N GLY A 93 -18.79 -13.14 -2.09
CA GLY A 93 -19.97 -14.03 -2.16
C GLY A 93 -19.92 -15.09 -1.07
N ASP A 94 -20.70 -16.15 -1.25
CA ASP A 94 -20.81 -17.26 -0.30
C ASP A 94 -19.76 -18.36 -0.55
N ASP A 95 -19.00 -18.22 -1.62
CA ASP A 95 -18.18 -19.31 -2.14
C ASP A 95 -16.67 -19.08 -2.05
N LEU A 96 -16.17 -17.85 -1.98
CA LEU A 96 -14.74 -17.56 -1.93
C LEU A 96 -14.32 -17.03 -0.55
N ILE A 97 -13.52 -17.82 0.16
CA ILE A 97 -12.91 -17.45 1.44
C ILE A 97 -11.41 -17.18 1.20
N PHE A 98 -10.93 -16.06 1.69
CA PHE A 98 -9.53 -15.69 1.58
C PHE A 98 -9.04 -14.98 2.85
N THR A 99 -7.72 -14.93 3.05
CA THR A 99 -7.15 -14.18 4.18
C THR A 99 -7.49 -12.70 4.03
N SER A 100 -7.98 -12.07 5.11
CA SER A 100 -8.31 -10.65 5.07
C SER A 100 -7.10 -9.81 4.62
N PRO A 101 -7.30 -8.60 4.07
CA PRO A 101 -6.22 -7.71 3.72
C PRO A 101 -5.21 -7.46 4.85
N ILE A 102 -5.67 -7.30 6.10
CA ILE A 102 -4.80 -7.10 7.27
C ILE A 102 -4.01 -8.37 7.60
N CYS A 103 -4.64 -9.53 7.58
CA CYS A 103 -3.96 -10.81 7.77
C CYS A 103 -2.90 -11.02 6.68
N THR A 104 -3.27 -10.76 5.43
CA THR A 104 -2.37 -10.86 4.27
C THR A 104 -1.18 -9.90 4.38
N TRP A 105 -1.41 -8.66 4.82
CA TRP A 105 -0.37 -7.68 5.09
C TRP A 105 0.65 -8.20 6.11
N ALA A 106 0.20 -8.77 7.22
CA ALA A 106 1.10 -9.35 8.22
C ALA A 106 1.86 -10.58 7.69
N MET A 107 1.22 -11.43 6.88
CA MET A 107 1.87 -12.57 6.24
C MET A 107 2.96 -12.15 5.26
N LEU A 108 2.72 -11.07 4.50
CA LEU A 108 3.64 -10.53 3.50
C LEU A 108 4.81 -9.77 4.14
N ALA A 109 4.73 -9.38 5.40
CA ALA A 109 5.78 -8.58 6.07
C ALA A 109 7.18 -9.21 6.02
N ARG A 110 7.29 -10.53 5.98
CA ARG A 110 8.57 -11.23 5.89
C ARG A 110 9.22 -11.14 4.50
N PHE A 111 8.42 -10.85 3.46
CA PHE A 111 8.83 -10.84 2.07
C PHE A 111 9.02 -9.43 1.50
N LEU A 112 8.39 -8.42 2.11
CA LEU A 112 8.40 -7.04 1.65
C LEU A 112 9.48 -6.22 2.37
N SER A 113 10.01 -5.19 1.70
CA SER A 113 10.73 -4.11 2.37
C SER A 113 9.80 -3.36 3.33
N LEU A 114 10.36 -2.54 4.23
CA LEU A 114 9.53 -1.70 5.11
C LEU A 114 8.69 -0.70 4.30
N GLU A 115 9.28 -0.12 3.25
CA GLU A 115 8.57 0.79 2.34
C GLU A 115 7.37 0.13 1.69
N GLU A 116 7.56 -1.04 1.06
CA GLU A 116 6.47 -1.75 0.38
C GLU A 116 5.40 -2.26 1.36
N LEU A 117 5.77 -2.54 2.60
CA LEU A 117 4.81 -2.92 3.64
C LEU A 117 3.96 -1.71 4.08
N ILE A 118 4.55 -0.50 4.13
CA ILE A 118 3.81 0.76 4.37
C ILE A 118 2.88 1.05 3.19
N VAL A 119 3.39 0.93 1.96
CA VAL A 119 2.59 1.11 0.72
C VAL A 119 1.38 0.18 0.71
N LEU A 120 1.57 -1.10 1.03
CA LEU A 120 0.46 -2.05 1.13
C LEU A 120 -0.54 -1.65 2.22
N GLY A 121 -0.04 -1.23 3.39
CA GLY A 121 -0.88 -0.76 4.48
C GLY A 121 -1.73 0.45 4.10
N ASP A 122 -1.13 1.46 3.47
CA ASP A 122 -1.84 2.64 2.98
C ASP A 122 -2.87 2.26 1.90
N SER A 123 -2.53 1.31 1.01
CA SER A 123 -3.46 0.78 0.01
C SER A 123 -4.70 0.12 0.63
N ILE A 124 -4.54 -0.57 1.75
CA ILE A 124 -5.67 -1.17 2.50
C ILE A 124 -6.50 -0.10 3.22
N LEU A 125 -5.88 1.01 3.61
CA LEU A 125 -6.52 2.14 4.28
C LEU A 125 -7.19 3.14 3.32
N ARG A 126 -7.20 2.90 2.01
CA ARG A 126 -7.86 3.76 1.02
C ARG A 126 -9.35 3.89 1.27
N ARG A 127 -9.90 5.06 0.92
CA ARG A 127 -11.34 5.35 1.08
C ARG A 127 -12.23 4.54 0.15
N ASN A 128 -11.76 4.30 -1.07
CA ASN A 128 -12.52 3.63 -2.13
C ASN A 128 -12.13 2.15 -2.24
N THR A 129 -12.20 1.41 -1.14
CA THR A 129 -12.04 -0.05 -1.17
C THR A 129 -13.29 -0.71 -1.75
N VAL A 130 -13.09 -1.77 -2.54
CA VAL A 130 -14.19 -2.50 -3.19
C VAL A 130 -15.07 -3.22 -2.14
N HIS A 131 -14.50 -3.49 -0.96
CA HIS A 131 -15.13 -4.28 0.08
C HIS A 131 -15.15 -3.53 1.43
N ARG A 132 -14.56 -4.11 2.48
CA ARG A 132 -14.52 -3.52 3.82
C ARG A 132 -13.52 -2.38 3.89
N GLN A 133 -13.90 -1.24 4.47
CA GLN A 133 -12.97 -0.19 4.85
C GLN A 133 -12.29 -0.56 6.18
N TYR A 134 -10.95 -0.48 6.20
CA TYR A 134 -10.13 -0.74 7.38
C TYR A 134 -9.62 0.57 7.97
N SER A 135 -9.36 0.55 9.28
CA SER A 135 -8.75 1.64 10.05
C SER A 135 -7.38 1.25 10.59
N GLN A 136 -6.58 2.21 11.03
CA GLN A 136 -5.32 1.93 11.74
C GLN A 136 -5.55 1.15 13.04
N ALA A 137 -6.70 1.32 13.69
CA ALA A 137 -7.06 0.57 14.88
C ALA A 137 -7.23 -0.93 14.59
N ASP A 138 -7.78 -1.29 13.42
CA ASP A 138 -7.91 -2.71 13.02
C ASP A 138 -6.53 -3.36 12.89
N PHE A 139 -5.55 -2.68 12.27
CA PHE A 139 -4.16 -3.16 12.20
C PHE A 139 -3.54 -3.34 13.59
N LYS A 140 -3.70 -2.34 14.47
CA LYS A 140 -3.20 -2.39 15.84
C LYS A 140 -3.80 -3.56 16.60
N ASN A 141 -5.11 -3.75 16.52
CA ASN A 141 -5.81 -4.84 17.20
C ASN A 141 -5.35 -6.21 16.68
N TYR A 142 -5.13 -6.34 15.36
CA TYR A 142 -4.61 -7.57 14.79
C TYR A 142 -3.17 -7.86 15.26
N LEU A 143 -2.29 -6.86 15.33
CA LEU A 143 -0.93 -7.05 15.86
C LEU A 143 -0.94 -7.45 17.34
N ILE A 144 -1.84 -6.89 18.15
CA ILE A 144 -2.06 -7.33 19.54
C ILE A 144 -2.46 -8.80 19.59
N ALA A 145 -3.41 -9.21 18.74
CA ALA A 145 -3.85 -10.62 18.67
C ALA A 145 -2.70 -11.55 18.26
N LEU A 146 -1.85 -11.16 17.31
CA LEU A 146 -0.67 -11.92 16.89
C LEU A 146 0.36 -12.10 18.01
N ARG A 147 0.49 -11.13 18.92
CA ARG A 147 1.39 -11.18 20.07
C ARG A 147 0.81 -11.96 21.26
N ALA A 148 -0.51 -11.99 21.38
CA ALA A 148 -1.19 -12.58 22.54
C ALA A 148 -1.22 -14.11 22.54
N VAL A 149 -0.70 -14.80 21.51
CA VAL A 149 -0.72 -16.26 21.43
C VAL A 149 0.24 -16.86 22.43
N LYS A 150 -0.28 -17.39 23.54
CA LYS A 150 0.50 -18.02 24.60
C LYS A 150 1.28 -19.24 24.08
N GLY A 151 2.53 -19.39 24.53
CA GLY A 151 3.38 -20.56 24.20
C GLY A 151 3.92 -20.59 22.77
N ARG A 152 3.73 -19.53 21.98
CA ARG A 152 4.27 -19.41 20.63
C ARG A 152 5.08 -18.12 20.43
N ARG A 153 6.10 -18.20 19.59
CA ARG A 153 6.80 -17.01 19.14
C ARG A 153 5.90 -16.23 18.16
N ALA A 154 5.92 -14.92 18.27
CA ALA A 154 5.24 -14.05 17.30
C ALA A 154 5.72 -14.34 15.87
N PRO A 155 4.84 -14.18 14.86
CA PRO A 155 5.18 -14.45 13.46
C PRO A 155 6.39 -13.63 12.97
N ARG A 156 7.16 -14.21 12.05
CA ARG A 156 8.26 -13.48 11.40
C ARG A 156 7.73 -12.23 10.71
N GLY A 157 8.38 -11.10 10.95
CA GLY A 157 7.98 -9.81 10.38
C GLY A 157 7.11 -8.95 11.30
N ILE A 158 6.68 -9.42 12.48
CA ILE A 158 5.80 -8.66 13.39
C ILE A 158 6.41 -7.29 13.77
N VAL A 159 7.72 -7.22 14.08
CA VAL A 159 8.40 -5.96 14.38
C VAL A 159 8.39 -5.01 13.18
N LYS A 160 8.50 -5.55 11.95
CA LYS A 160 8.38 -4.74 10.73
C LYS A 160 6.95 -4.21 10.56
N CYS A 161 5.94 -5.01 10.89
CA CYS A 161 4.54 -4.57 10.91
C CYS A 161 4.31 -3.43 11.89
N GLU A 162 4.81 -3.54 13.12
CA GLU A 162 4.72 -2.48 14.13
C GLU A 162 5.39 -1.19 13.65
N ARG A 163 6.58 -1.28 13.06
CA ARG A 163 7.26 -0.14 12.45
C ARG A 163 6.47 0.45 11.28
N ALA A 164 5.95 -0.38 10.39
CA ALA A 164 5.15 0.09 9.27
C ALA A 164 3.92 0.86 9.74
N LEU A 165 3.20 0.33 10.74
CA LEU A 165 1.98 0.96 11.29
C LEU A 165 2.22 2.39 11.78
N THR A 166 3.40 2.72 12.33
CA THR A 166 3.71 4.08 12.78
C THR A 166 3.81 5.09 11.63
N LEU A 167 4.15 4.62 10.42
CA LEU A 167 4.35 5.44 9.21
C LEU A 167 3.19 5.35 8.23
N MET A 168 2.30 4.37 8.38
CA MET A 168 1.09 4.25 7.56
C MET A 168 0.15 5.43 7.79
N ARG A 169 -0.51 5.86 6.74
CA ARG A 169 -1.50 6.94 6.75
C ARG A 169 -2.67 6.60 5.84
N PRO A 170 -3.92 6.85 6.28
CA PRO A 170 -5.09 6.70 5.43
C PRO A 170 -5.17 7.84 4.41
N GLY A 171 -5.91 7.60 3.34
CA GLY A 171 -6.36 8.63 2.40
C GLY A 171 -5.51 8.84 1.15
N THR A 172 -4.42 8.10 0.95
CA THR A 172 -3.71 8.10 -0.34
C THR A 172 -4.50 7.33 -1.38
N ASP A 173 -4.53 7.81 -2.62
CA ASP A 173 -5.27 7.16 -3.71
C ASP A 173 -4.36 6.26 -4.56
N SER A 174 -3.04 6.33 -4.40
CA SER A 174 -2.08 5.50 -5.12
C SER A 174 -0.85 5.12 -4.28
N SER A 175 -0.18 4.04 -4.68
CA SER A 175 1.13 3.65 -4.12
C SER A 175 2.22 4.71 -4.38
N ARG A 176 2.06 5.50 -5.42
CA ARG A 176 3.01 6.56 -5.78
C ARG A 176 2.95 7.74 -4.82
N GLU A 177 1.75 8.15 -4.42
CA GLU A 177 1.56 9.17 -3.40
C GLU A 177 2.15 8.75 -2.06
N THR A 178 1.96 7.48 -1.65
CA THR A 178 2.62 6.93 -0.46
C THR A 178 4.15 7.04 -0.57
N LYS A 179 4.74 6.63 -1.71
CA LYS A 179 6.20 6.72 -1.91
C LYS A 179 6.71 8.15 -1.93
N LEU A 180 5.97 9.06 -2.54
CA LEU A 180 6.27 10.50 -2.53
C LEU A 180 6.25 11.06 -1.11
N ARG A 181 5.22 10.76 -0.34
CA ARG A 181 5.10 11.14 1.08
C ARG A 181 6.27 10.61 1.92
N LEU A 182 6.63 9.33 1.74
CA LEU A 182 7.76 8.73 2.44
C LEU A 182 9.10 9.37 2.05
N CYS A 183 9.29 9.67 0.77
CA CYS A 183 10.47 10.39 0.28
C CYS A 183 10.62 11.76 0.97
N ILE A 184 9.55 12.53 1.03
CA ILE A 184 9.51 13.85 1.69
C ILE A 184 9.94 13.74 3.16
N VAL A 185 9.33 12.81 3.91
CA VAL A 185 9.59 12.65 5.35
C VAL A 185 10.98 12.08 5.63
N GLN A 186 11.49 11.20 4.77
CA GLN A 186 12.84 10.65 4.89
C GLN A 186 13.94 11.73 4.76
N HIS A 187 13.68 12.82 4.03
CA HIS A 187 14.61 13.93 3.91
C HIS A 187 14.39 15.03 4.97
N GLY A 188 13.60 14.75 6.01
CA GLY A 188 13.46 15.66 7.16
C GLY A 188 12.39 16.73 7.01
N LEU A 189 11.66 16.78 5.89
CA LEU A 189 10.53 17.69 5.75
C LEU A 189 9.34 17.26 6.61
N PRO A 190 8.49 18.18 7.04
CA PRO A 190 7.27 17.88 7.78
C PRO A 190 6.37 16.90 7.02
N MET A 191 5.55 16.15 7.75
CA MET A 191 4.54 15.28 7.14
C MET A 191 3.50 16.13 6.41
N PRO A 192 3.35 16.01 5.08
CA PRO A 192 2.31 16.73 4.35
C PRO A 192 0.92 16.17 4.71
N MET A 193 -0.10 17.00 4.58
CA MET A 193 -1.49 16.56 4.61
C MET A 193 -1.81 15.78 3.33
N ILE A 194 -2.53 14.67 3.50
CA ILE A 194 -2.88 13.77 2.41
C ILE A 194 -4.29 14.09 1.95
N ASN A 195 -4.49 14.12 0.64
CA ASN A 195 -5.78 14.30 -0.02
C ASN A 195 -6.54 15.53 0.56
N HIS A 196 -5.80 16.65 0.62
CA HIS A 196 -6.30 17.88 1.22
C HIS A 196 -7.34 18.55 0.34
N ARG A 197 -8.53 18.80 0.90
CA ARG A 197 -9.65 19.41 0.19
C ARG A 197 -9.50 20.93 0.18
N ILE A 198 -9.53 21.52 -1.02
CA ILE A 198 -9.57 22.99 -1.19
C ILE A 198 -10.82 23.39 -1.99
N ARG A 199 -11.26 24.64 -1.79
CA ARG A 199 -12.17 25.33 -2.71
C ARG A 199 -11.36 26.38 -3.47
N ALA A 200 -11.24 26.22 -4.77
CA ALA A 200 -10.50 27.15 -5.62
C ALA A 200 -11.32 28.40 -5.95
N ILE A 201 -10.65 29.42 -6.52
CA ILE A 201 -11.25 30.72 -6.85
C ILE A 201 -12.41 30.60 -7.84
N ASN A 202 -12.40 29.58 -8.70
CA ASN A 202 -13.50 29.27 -9.64
C ASN A 202 -14.71 28.60 -8.96
N GLY A 203 -14.71 28.44 -7.63
CA GLY A 203 -15.76 27.82 -6.85
C GLY A 203 -15.71 26.30 -6.80
N ASN A 204 -14.89 25.65 -7.62
CA ASN A 204 -14.74 24.20 -7.66
C ASN A 204 -13.99 23.66 -6.43
N VAL A 205 -14.31 22.43 -6.08
CA VAL A 205 -13.62 21.69 -5.01
C VAL A 205 -12.61 20.74 -5.64
N TYR A 206 -11.37 20.84 -5.19
CA TYR A 206 -10.29 19.95 -5.58
C TYR A 206 -9.71 19.22 -4.36
N TYR A 207 -9.12 18.06 -4.61
CA TYR A 207 -8.38 17.30 -3.61
C TYR A 207 -6.93 17.23 -4.07
N LEU A 208 -6.02 17.68 -3.20
CA LEU A 208 -4.59 17.71 -3.46
C LEU A 208 -3.95 16.45 -2.88
N ASP A 209 -3.18 15.70 -3.69
CA ASP A 209 -2.58 14.43 -3.25
C ASP A 209 -1.81 14.59 -1.94
N LEU A 210 -0.88 15.56 -1.92
CA LEU A 210 -0.15 16.00 -0.73
C LEU A 210 -0.16 17.53 -0.67
N ALA A 211 -0.28 18.10 0.53
CA ALA A 211 -0.32 19.54 0.70
C ALA A 211 0.34 20.01 1.99
N TYR A 212 0.85 21.23 1.97
CA TYR A 212 1.16 22.06 3.13
C TYR A 212 0.21 23.26 3.13
N PRO A 213 -0.96 23.16 3.77
CA PRO A 213 -2.00 24.18 3.66
C PRO A 213 -1.57 25.56 4.16
N ASP A 214 -0.85 25.63 5.29
CA ASP A 214 -0.38 26.89 5.88
C ASP A 214 0.59 27.62 4.94
N ALA A 215 1.38 26.89 4.19
CA ALA A 215 2.28 27.40 3.16
C ALA A 215 1.62 27.48 1.77
N LYS A 216 0.39 27.01 1.62
CA LYS A 216 -0.31 26.87 0.33
C LYS A 216 0.57 26.20 -0.75
N ILE A 217 1.13 25.03 -0.44
CA ILE A 217 1.90 24.22 -1.38
C ILE A 217 1.12 22.96 -1.68
N ALA A 218 0.81 22.73 -2.95
CA ALA A 218 0.20 21.52 -3.49
C ALA A 218 1.27 20.69 -4.19
N ILE A 219 1.35 19.39 -3.87
CA ILE A 219 2.30 18.46 -4.47
C ILE A 219 1.49 17.30 -5.04
N GLU A 220 1.51 17.14 -6.37
CA GLU A 220 0.68 16.17 -7.06
C GLU A 220 1.51 15.21 -7.90
N TYR A 221 1.18 13.93 -7.78
CA TYR A 221 1.81 12.89 -8.56
C TYR A 221 1.08 12.70 -9.88
N ASP A 222 1.73 13.10 -10.97
CA ASP A 222 1.23 12.87 -12.33
C ASP A 222 1.60 11.45 -12.79
N GLY A 223 0.61 10.58 -12.80
CA GLY A 223 0.79 9.16 -13.07
C GLY A 223 0.95 8.78 -14.53
N MET A 224 0.26 9.40 -15.45
CA MET A 224 0.36 9.21 -16.90
C MET A 224 -0.48 10.25 -17.66
N PHE A 225 0.07 10.77 -18.75
CA PHE A 225 -0.65 11.59 -19.72
C PHE A 225 -1.72 10.74 -20.42
N HIS A 226 -2.96 10.90 -20.03
CA HIS A 226 -4.07 10.52 -20.90
C HIS A 226 -4.34 11.68 -21.84
N SER A 227 -4.00 11.54 -23.11
CA SER A 227 -4.09 12.58 -24.14
C SER A 227 -5.47 13.24 -24.31
N GLY A 228 -6.52 12.70 -23.69
CA GLY A 228 -7.86 13.27 -23.70
C GLY A 228 -8.24 14.14 -22.49
N GLN A 229 -7.40 14.21 -21.42
CA GLN A 229 -7.71 14.95 -20.18
C GLN A 229 -6.85 16.22 -19.99
N TRP A 230 -5.94 16.51 -20.93
CA TRP A 230 -4.95 17.59 -20.80
C TRP A 230 -5.56 18.98 -20.55
N LEU A 231 -6.66 19.34 -21.23
CA LEU A 231 -7.35 20.62 -21.01
C LEU A 231 -7.91 20.71 -19.58
N HIS A 232 -8.51 19.64 -19.10
CA HIS A 232 -9.12 19.58 -17.77
C HIS A 232 -8.05 19.67 -16.65
N ASP A 233 -6.90 19.04 -16.86
CA ASP A 233 -5.78 19.08 -15.91
C ASP A 233 -5.11 20.44 -15.89
N SER A 234 -4.99 21.12 -17.06
CA SER A 234 -4.51 22.49 -17.15
C SER A 234 -5.45 23.47 -16.43
N ASP A 235 -6.76 23.37 -16.63
CA ASP A 235 -7.74 24.23 -15.98
C ASP A 235 -7.76 24.03 -14.46
N ARG A 236 -7.64 22.79 -14.00
CA ARG A 236 -7.50 22.45 -12.59
C ARG A 236 -6.27 23.09 -11.98
N ARG A 237 -5.11 22.92 -12.61
CA ARG A 237 -3.85 23.52 -12.17
C ARG A 237 -3.94 25.05 -12.10
N ASN A 238 -4.42 25.69 -13.17
CA ASN A 238 -4.59 27.13 -13.23
C ASN A 238 -5.50 27.66 -12.11
N ALA A 239 -6.60 26.95 -11.80
CA ALA A 239 -7.50 27.34 -10.73
C ALA A 239 -6.85 27.19 -9.34
N ILE A 240 -6.03 26.17 -9.12
CA ILE A 240 -5.26 25.97 -7.88
C ILE A 240 -4.22 27.10 -7.72
N GLU A 241 -3.43 27.37 -8.76
CA GLU A 241 -2.41 28.43 -8.77
C GLU A 241 -3.04 29.84 -8.59
N ALA A 242 -4.16 30.12 -9.28
CA ALA A 242 -4.91 31.37 -9.12
C ALA A 242 -5.48 31.56 -7.70
N SER A 243 -5.64 30.46 -6.94
CA SER A 243 -6.03 30.49 -5.52
C SER A 243 -4.86 30.74 -4.58
N GLY A 244 -3.67 31.06 -5.11
CA GLY A 244 -2.46 31.41 -4.36
C GLY A 244 -1.63 30.20 -3.91
N TRP A 245 -1.89 29.01 -4.45
CA TRP A 245 -1.11 27.80 -4.19
C TRP A 245 0.10 27.71 -5.12
N VAL A 246 1.23 27.24 -4.60
CA VAL A 246 2.33 26.73 -5.44
C VAL A 246 1.98 25.31 -5.83
N PHE A 247 2.01 25.02 -7.13
CA PHE A 247 1.74 23.69 -7.66
C PHE A 247 3.06 23.00 -8.03
N ILE A 248 3.37 21.88 -7.36
CA ILE A 248 4.55 21.07 -7.62
C ILE A 248 4.09 19.75 -8.23
N GLN A 249 4.27 19.63 -9.54
CA GLN A 249 4.02 18.39 -10.26
C GLN A 249 5.19 17.43 -10.07
N VAL A 250 4.88 16.17 -9.71
CA VAL A 250 5.84 15.09 -9.50
C VAL A 250 5.55 13.97 -10.49
N THR A 251 6.57 13.59 -11.25
CA THR A 251 6.45 12.52 -12.24
C THR A 251 7.20 11.25 -11.78
N LYS A 252 7.08 10.18 -12.56
CA LYS A 252 7.85 8.95 -12.34
C LYS A 252 9.35 9.22 -12.27
N THR A 253 9.86 10.13 -13.12
CA THR A 253 11.28 10.51 -13.16
C THR A 253 11.71 11.19 -11.86
N SER A 254 10.86 12.01 -11.25
CA SER A 254 11.17 12.72 -10.01
C SER A 254 11.48 11.77 -8.82
N LEU A 255 11.03 10.51 -8.90
CA LEU A 255 11.26 9.49 -7.87
C LEU A 255 12.18 8.36 -8.32
N SER A 256 12.79 8.44 -9.51
CA SER A 256 13.53 7.34 -10.12
C SER A 256 14.78 6.94 -9.34
N ASP A 257 15.58 7.91 -8.92
CA ASP A 257 16.86 7.71 -8.23
C ASP A 257 17.09 8.74 -7.13
N HIS A 258 18.23 8.64 -6.45
CA HIS A 258 18.57 9.52 -5.33
C HIS A 258 18.69 11.00 -5.76
N SER A 259 19.32 11.26 -6.90
CA SER A 259 19.55 12.65 -7.37
C SER A 259 18.24 13.36 -7.70
N HIS A 260 17.33 12.69 -8.40
CA HIS A 260 16.01 13.24 -8.72
C HIS A 260 15.16 13.47 -7.46
N ARG A 261 15.19 12.51 -6.50
CA ARG A 261 14.51 12.67 -5.22
C ARG A 261 15.04 13.86 -4.43
N LEU A 262 16.36 14.04 -4.39
CA LEU A 262 17.00 15.14 -3.68
C LEU A 262 16.64 16.49 -4.33
N MET A 263 16.65 16.59 -5.67
CA MET A 263 16.19 17.80 -6.38
C MET A 263 14.73 18.14 -6.07
N LEU A 264 13.85 17.14 -6.08
CA LEU A 264 12.44 17.33 -5.72
C LEU A 264 12.30 17.87 -4.29
N VAL A 265 12.97 17.22 -3.34
CA VAL A 265 12.85 17.59 -1.92
C VAL A 265 13.45 18.95 -1.64
N ARG A 266 14.58 19.31 -2.27
CA ARG A 266 15.16 20.68 -2.21
C ARG A 266 14.20 21.72 -2.76
N ARG A 267 13.49 21.45 -3.85
CA ARG A 267 12.46 22.33 -4.38
C ARG A 267 11.32 22.54 -3.38
N ILE A 268 10.83 21.46 -2.76
CA ILE A 268 9.78 21.54 -1.74
C ILE A 268 10.27 22.31 -0.51
N ALA A 269 11.50 22.07 -0.05
CA ALA A 269 12.12 22.77 1.06
C ALA A 269 12.24 24.28 0.80
N HIS A 270 12.70 24.65 -0.39
CA HIS A 270 12.81 26.04 -0.81
C HIS A 270 11.46 26.76 -0.78
N GLU A 271 10.41 26.14 -1.32
CA GLU A 271 9.05 26.74 -1.31
C GLU A 271 8.50 26.87 0.12
N LEU A 272 8.78 25.87 0.97
CA LEU A 272 8.42 25.96 2.39
C LEU A 272 9.16 27.11 3.09
N GLU A 273 10.46 27.24 2.89
CA GLU A 273 11.27 28.31 3.46
C GLU A 273 10.79 29.69 3.04
N MET A 274 10.56 29.88 1.74
CA MET A 274 10.06 31.15 1.18
C MET A 274 8.70 31.56 1.77
N ARG A 275 7.86 30.61 2.17
CA ARG A 275 6.51 30.89 2.65
C ARG A 275 6.37 30.86 4.17
N THR A 276 7.25 30.17 4.86
CA THR A 276 7.19 30.02 6.34
C THR A 276 8.35 30.70 7.07
N GLY A 277 9.44 31.01 6.38
CA GLY A 277 10.69 31.49 6.98
C GLY A 277 11.47 30.39 7.70
N ILE A 278 11.04 29.13 7.63
CA ILE A 278 11.70 28.00 8.30
C ILE A 278 12.65 27.30 7.32
N HIS A 279 13.92 27.27 7.67
CA HIS A 279 14.92 26.53 6.88
C HIS A 279 14.92 25.03 7.19
N TYR A 280 14.95 24.19 6.15
CA TYR A 280 14.97 22.73 6.25
C TYR A 280 16.26 22.16 5.65
N PHE A 281 16.99 21.36 6.43
CA PHE A 281 18.16 20.62 5.97
C PHE A 281 17.73 19.28 5.35
N VAL A 282 17.86 19.13 4.05
CA VAL A 282 17.29 18.00 3.29
C VAL A 282 18.34 17.14 2.58
N ASP A 283 19.64 17.37 2.82
CA ASP A 283 20.71 16.72 2.07
C ASP A 283 20.95 15.25 2.43
N ALA A 284 20.44 14.81 3.58
CA ALA A 284 20.59 13.44 4.05
C ALA A 284 19.25 12.72 4.12
N GLN A 285 19.17 11.55 3.47
CA GLN A 285 18.01 10.67 3.57
C GLN A 285 18.10 9.80 4.82
N THR A 286 17.16 9.97 5.77
CA THR A 286 17.04 9.10 6.94
C THR A 286 16.36 7.79 6.55
N PRO A 287 16.96 6.62 6.84
CA PRO A 287 16.30 5.33 6.60
C PRO A 287 14.96 5.23 7.34
N LEU A 288 13.94 4.65 6.70
CA LEU A 288 12.61 4.47 7.31
C LEU A 288 12.65 3.78 8.68
N ALA A 289 13.59 2.83 8.87
CA ALA A 289 13.76 2.13 10.15
C ALA A 289 14.24 3.04 11.28
N GLU A 290 14.91 4.15 10.98
CA GLU A 290 15.37 5.13 11.95
C GLU A 290 14.31 6.18 12.27
N LEU A 291 13.49 6.56 11.30
CA LEU A 291 12.35 7.44 11.52
C LEU A 291 11.38 6.91 12.58
N VAL A 292 11.24 5.58 12.64
CA VAL A 292 10.37 4.90 13.62
C VAL A 292 10.94 4.96 15.03
N LYS A 293 12.27 5.03 15.20
CA LYS A 293 12.92 5.09 16.52
C LYS A 293 12.86 6.48 17.17
N ARG A 294 12.65 7.52 16.36
CA ARG A 294 12.60 8.92 16.81
C ARG A 294 11.24 9.40 17.23
N ARG A 295 10.20 8.55 17.14
CA ARG A 295 8.83 8.77 17.57
C ARG A 295 8.47 7.86 18.74
#